data_82f460be5e0459fba69c872777ebad09
#
_entry.id   82f460be5e0459fba69c872777ebad09
#
_cell.length_a   1.000
_cell.length_b   1.000
_cell.length_c   1.000
_cell.angle_alpha   90.00
_cell.angle_beta   90.00
_cell.angle_gamma   90.00
#
_symmetry.space_group_name_H-M   'P 1'
#
loop_
_entity.id
_entity.type
_entity.pdbx_description
1 polymer ?
#
loop_
_entity_poly.entity_id
_entity_poly.type
_entity_poly.pdbx_seq_one_letter_code
_entity_poly.pdbx_strand_id
1 'polypeptide(L)'
;MTFKSNENPMFRSKFSEDIFRHKYAHEGCMTWHNLSKTLVDDVCGDLLTKEEVGTLTEMVRELKFIPGGRYLYYAGRPNKFFNNCYLLKAEEDSREDWANLSWKSESCLMTGGGIGIDYSIYRPEGSGLSKTGGLSSGPIPKMQMINEIGRRVMQGGSRRSAIYASLNWKHRDIGAFLASKNWYDMDVGKTGFTVGQVKEQDFNFAAPLDMTNISVNYDTEWLLNYWKTGKVGDTFMTNIRQALKTAEPGFSFNFFDKEEETLRNACTEVTSADDSDVCNLGSVNMGRISSLEEFSEVVELATKFLICGTMKAKLPYAKVYETREKNRRLGLGLMGMHEWLIKKGQKYEVSTELHQWLSVYKGVSDKVSREVADEFSISRPVANRAIAPTGSIGILAGTSTGVEPI
;
A
#
# COMPACT_ATOMS: atom_id res chain seq x y z
N MET A 1 -16.53 31.38 6.88
CA MET A 1 -15.39 31.70 7.76
C MET A 1 -14.17 31.92 6.88
N THR A 2 -13.68 33.14 6.78
CA THR A 2 -12.47 33.50 6.05
C THR A 2 -11.26 33.14 6.91
N PHE A 3 -10.57 32.08 6.55
CA PHE A 3 -9.35 31.66 7.24
C PHE A 3 -8.18 32.57 6.87
N LYS A 4 -7.48 33.08 7.88
CA LYS A 4 -6.24 33.84 7.68
C LYS A 4 -5.15 32.90 7.15
N SER A 5 -4.45 33.27 6.12
CA SER A 5 -3.40 32.52 5.41
C SER A 5 -2.14 32.17 6.24
N ASN A 6 -2.12 32.48 7.54
CA ASN A 6 -0.96 32.32 8.43
C ASN A 6 -1.06 31.14 9.41
N GLU A 7 -2.06 30.28 9.31
CA GLU A 7 -2.28 29.22 10.33
C GLU A 7 -1.45 27.93 10.08
N ASN A 8 -0.91 27.73 8.88
CA ASN A 8 -0.09 26.57 8.53
C ASN A 8 1.13 26.99 7.69
N PRO A 9 2.11 27.69 8.26
CA PRO A 9 3.24 28.24 7.51
C PRO A 9 4.15 27.20 6.85
N MET A 10 3.98 25.91 7.16
CA MET A 10 4.80 24.81 6.63
C MET A 10 4.35 24.32 5.27
N PHE A 11 3.11 24.58 4.85
CA PHE A 11 2.62 24.18 3.53
C PHE A 11 3.16 25.12 2.44
N ARG A 12 3.67 24.51 1.36
CA ARG A 12 4.29 25.26 0.25
C ARG A 12 3.28 25.85 -0.73
N SER A 13 2.04 25.38 -0.72
CA SER A 13 1.00 25.80 -1.64
C SER A 13 -0.39 25.75 -1.01
N LYS A 14 -1.31 26.52 -1.60
CA LYS A 14 -2.74 26.42 -1.24
C LYS A 14 -3.28 25.00 -1.47
N PHE A 15 -2.81 24.30 -2.50
CA PHE A 15 -3.23 22.94 -2.80
C PHE A 15 -2.81 21.96 -1.69
N SER A 16 -1.61 22.11 -1.15
CA SER A 16 -1.15 21.31 0.00
C SER A 16 -2.05 21.55 1.24
N GLU A 17 -2.41 22.80 1.50
CA GLU A 17 -3.33 23.16 2.59
C GLU A 17 -4.74 22.60 2.36
N ASP A 18 -5.26 22.68 1.14
CA ASP A 18 -6.57 22.13 0.78
C ASP A 18 -6.60 20.60 0.97
N ILE A 19 -5.52 19.89 0.62
CA ILE A 19 -5.39 18.44 0.92
C ILE A 19 -5.46 18.17 2.42
N PHE A 20 -4.77 18.95 3.24
CA PHE A 20 -4.86 18.82 4.70
C PHE A 20 -6.30 19.04 5.18
N ARG A 21 -6.92 20.16 4.80
CA ARG A 21 -8.26 20.55 5.23
C ARG A 21 -9.35 19.54 4.85
N HIS A 22 -9.31 19.05 3.61
CA HIS A 22 -10.34 18.12 3.11
C HIS A 22 -10.16 16.66 3.53
N LYS A 23 -8.92 16.22 3.77
CA LYS A 23 -8.66 14.80 4.05
C LYS A 23 -8.39 14.48 5.52
N TYR A 24 -7.80 15.41 6.27
CA TYR A 24 -7.25 15.11 7.58
C TYR A 24 -7.77 15.99 8.71
N ALA A 25 -8.04 17.28 8.45
CA ALA A 25 -8.54 18.19 9.46
C ALA A 25 -9.93 17.76 9.98
N HIS A 26 -10.11 17.86 11.30
CA HIS A 26 -11.39 17.59 11.97
C HIS A 26 -11.46 18.35 13.30
N GLU A 27 -12.61 18.30 13.98
CA GLU A 27 -12.78 18.92 15.29
C GLU A 27 -11.71 18.44 16.28
N GLY A 28 -11.02 19.37 16.92
CA GLY A 28 -9.83 19.10 17.79
C GLY A 28 -8.48 19.08 17.05
N CYS A 29 -8.45 18.87 15.72
CA CYS A 29 -7.24 18.85 14.90
C CYS A 29 -7.37 19.72 13.65
N MET A 30 -7.79 20.99 13.82
CA MET A 30 -8.04 21.92 12.73
C MET A 30 -6.77 22.52 12.09
N THR A 31 -5.62 22.43 12.76
CA THR A 31 -4.33 22.91 12.24
C THR A 31 -3.33 21.75 12.15
N TRP A 32 -2.36 21.88 11.25
CA TRP A 32 -1.28 20.90 11.12
C TRP A 32 -0.47 20.77 12.42
N HIS A 33 -0.28 21.88 13.12
CA HIS A 33 0.37 21.92 14.43
C HIS A 33 -0.34 21.02 15.46
N ASN A 34 -1.66 21.17 15.59
CA ASN A 34 -2.44 20.38 16.55
C ASN A 34 -2.49 18.91 16.13
N LEU A 35 -2.67 18.65 14.81
CA LEU A 35 -2.71 17.29 14.31
C LEU A 35 -1.37 16.57 14.55
N SER A 36 -0.24 17.20 14.27
CA SER A 36 1.10 16.62 14.47
C SER A 36 1.32 16.23 15.93
N LYS A 37 0.99 17.12 16.86
CA LYS A 37 1.12 16.85 18.30
C LYS A 37 0.19 15.71 18.72
N THR A 38 -1.10 15.80 18.41
CA THR A 38 -2.09 14.78 18.77
C THR A 38 -1.71 13.41 18.21
N LEU A 39 -1.22 13.36 16.96
CA LEU A 39 -0.79 12.13 16.32
C LEU A 39 0.36 11.46 17.05
N VAL A 40 1.41 12.20 17.38
CA VAL A 40 2.58 11.65 18.06
C VAL A 40 2.24 11.24 19.49
N ASP A 41 1.44 12.04 20.21
CA ASP A 41 0.94 11.68 21.54
C ASP A 41 0.08 10.39 21.49
N ASP A 42 -0.81 10.26 20.51
CA ASP A 42 -1.68 9.08 20.32
C ASP A 42 -0.90 7.78 20.06
N VAL A 43 0.23 7.88 19.36
CA VAL A 43 1.00 6.71 18.91
C VAL A 43 2.16 6.41 19.88
N CYS A 44 2.85 7.43 20.38
CA CYS A 44 4.11 7.29 21.08
C CYS A 44 4.09 7.80 22.53
N GLY A 45 3.08 8.57 22.92
CA GLY A 45 3.12 9.37 24.16
C GLY A 45 3.35 8.60 25.46
N ASP A 46 2.99 7.33 25.52
CA ASP A 46 3.21 6.42 26.66
C ASP A 46 4.27 5.33 26.42
N LEU A 47 4.92 5.35 25.25
CA LEU A 47 5.89 4.33 24.84
C LEU A 47 7.31 4.88 24.68
N LEU A 48 7.45 6.15 24.32
CA LEU A 48 8.73 6.82 24.15
C LEU A 48 8.96 7.88 25.24
N THR A 49 10.21 8.32 25.38
CA THR A 49 10.57 9.40 26.31
C THR A 49 9.95 10.74 25.88
N LYS A 50 9.77 11.66 26.83
CA LYS A 50 9.23 13.00 26.51
C LYS A 50 10.08 13.77 25.51
N GLU A 51 11.39 13.56 25.53
CA GLU A 51 12.34 14.17 24.61
C GLU A 51 12.11 13.64 23.18
N GLU A 52 12.05 12.31 23.01
CA GLU A 52 11.78 11.67 21.71
C GLU A 52 10.41 12.07 21.16
N VAL A 53 9.36 12.10 22.00
CA VAL A 53 8.02 12.56 21.61
C VAL A 53 8.06 14.03 21.16
N GLY A 54 8.80 14.88 21.86
CA GLY A 54 8.99 16.29 21.48
C GLY A 54 9.68 16.43 20.12
N THR A 55 10.82 15.78 19.94
CA THR A 55 11.60 15.81 18.70
C THR A 55 10.80 15.26 17.53
N LEU A 56 10.14 14.12 17.71
CA LEU A 56 9.31 13.50 16.69
C LEU A 56 8.11 14.39 16.30
N THR A 57 7.52 15.10 17.27
CA THR A 57 6.44 16.06 17.00
C THR A 57 6.93 17.18 16.07
N GLU A 58 8.12 17.74 16.33
CA GLU A 58 8.71 18.76 15.46
C GLU A 58 9.05 18.20 14.08
N MET A 59 9.61 16.99 13.99
CA MET A 59 9.89 16.35 12.69
C MET A 59 8.63 16.17 11.84
N VAL A 60 7.50 15.77 12.45
CA VAL A 60 6.22 15.68 11.75
C VAL A 60 5.71 17.08 11.38
N ARG A 61 5.80 18.05 12.29
CA ARG A 61 5.40 19.43 12.06
C ARG A 61 6.16 20.06 10.89
N GLU A 62 7.46 19.83 10.82
CA GLU A 62 8.35 20.32 9.75
C GLU A 62 8.28 19.52 8.45
N LEU A 63 7.42 18.50 8.39
CA LEU A 63 7.24 17.64 7.23
C LEU A 63 8.51 16.85 6.84
N LYS A 64 9.40 16.59 7.81
CA LYS A 64 10.59 15.75 7.64
C LYS A 64 10.25 14.25 7.68
N PHE A 65 9.27 13.89 8.51
CA PHE A 65 8.66 12.57 8.55
C PHE A 65 7.14 12.71 8.49
N ILE A 66 6.48 11.95 7.61
CA ILE A 66 5.03 11.94 7.51
C ILE A 66 4.53 10.50 7.54
N PRO A 67 3.79 10.11 8.59
CA PRO A 67 3.14 8.80 8.63
C PRO A 67 2.08 8.65 7.54
N GLY A 68 1.75 7.42 7.22
CA GLY A 68 0.74 7.10 6.23
C GLY A 68 -0.61 7.77 6.49
N GLY A 69 -1.38 8.01 5.44
CA GLY A 69 -2.61 8.79 5.52
C GLY A 69 -3.64 8.27 6.55
N ARG A 70 -3.58 7.00 6.95
CA ARG A 70 -4.45 6.45 7.99
C ARG A 70 -4.09 6.98 9.38
N TYR A 71 -2.83 7.12 9.68
CA TYR A 71 -2.37 7.77 10.90
C TYR A 71 -2.90 9.20 11.01
N LEU A 72 -2.73 9.99 9.94
CA LEU A 72 -3.21 11.37 9.88
C LEU A 72 -4.73 11.45 10.04
N TYR A 73 -5.45 10.53 9.40
CA TYR A 73 -6.92 10.50 9.49
C TYR A 73 -7.41 10.15 10.89
N TYR A 74 -6.79 9.18 11.57
CA TYR A 74 -7.24 8.70 12.88
C TYR A 74 -6.64 9.44 14.08
N ALA A 75 -5.71 10.37 13.89
CA ALA A 75 -5.17 11.21 14.96
C ALA A 75 -6.31 11.91 15.72
N GLY A 76 -6.35 11.78 17.06
CA GLY A 76 -7.39 12.34 17.90
C GLY A 76 -8.78 11.69 17.81
N ARG A 77 -8.99 10.72 16.93
CA ARG A 77 -10.27 10.00 16.81
C ARG A 77 -10.31 8.76 17.73
N PRO A 78 -11.50 8.31 18.15
CA PRO A 78 -11.64 7.18 19.07
C PRO A 78 -11.08 5.84 18.54
N ASN A 79 -11.24 5.61 17.23
CA ASN A 79 -10.71 4.43 16.58
C ASN A 79 -9.31 4.70 16.01
N LYS A 80 -8.42 3.72 16.13
CA LYS A 80 -7.00 3.82 15.77
C LYS A 80 -6.64 2.80 14.68
N PHE A 81 -7.39 2.76 13.57
CA PHE A 81 -7.08 1.91 12.42
C PHE A 81 -5.95 2.52 11.60
N PHE A 82 -4.73 2.45 12.12
CA PHE A 82 -3.56 3.13 11.55
C PHE A 82 -3.01 2.47 10.29
N ASN A 83 -3.39 1.22 10.02
CA ASN A 83 -2.84 0.46 8.91
C ASN A 83 -3.40 0.90 7.56
N ASN A 84 -2.52 1.04 6.59
CA ASN A 84 -2.90 1.45 5.24
C ASN A 84 -3.35 0.27 4.38
N CYS A 85 -2.80 -0.92 4.59
CA CYS A 85 -3.00 -2.07 3.71
C CYS A 85 -3.04 -3.38 4.48
N TYR A 86 -3.83 -4.33 3.93
CA TYR A 86 -3.97 -5.71 4.38
C TYR A 86 -3.69 -6.65 3.21
N LEU A 87 -3.02 -7.76 3.50
CA LEU A 87 -2.66 -8.78 2.54
C LEU A 87 -3.45 -10.04 2.89
N LEU A 88 -4.29 -10.49 1.97
CA LEU A 88 -5.27 -11.55 2.23
C LEU A 88 -5.10 -12.70 1.25
N LYS A 89 -5.41 -13.91 1.70
CA LYS A 89 -5.59 -15.07 0.83
C LYS A 89 -6.67 -16.01 1.39
N ALA A 90 -7.18 -16.88 0.55
CA ALA A 90 -7.84 -18.10 0.99
C ALA A 90 -6.77 -19.10 1.44
N GLU A 91 -7.04 -19.86 2.50
CA GLU A 91 -6.17 -20.95 2.96
C GLU A 91 -6.45 -22.22 2.15
N GLU A 92 -7.70 -22.40 1.70
CA GLU A 92 -8.17 -23.55 0.94
C GLU A 92 -9.08 -23.14 -0.22
N ASP A 93 -9.11 -23.97 -1.27
CA ASP A 93 -10.13 -23.88 -2.33
C ASP A 93 -11.41 -24.59 -1.86
N SER A 94 -12.07 -24.03 -0.84
CA SER A 94 -13.30 -24.50 -0.23
C SER A 94 -14.42 -23.46 -0.30
N ARG A 95 -15.69 -23.91 -0.16
CA ARG A 95 -16.86 -23.02 -0.12
C ARG A 95 -16.79 -22.07 1.07
N GLU A 96 -16.38 -22.59 2.21
CA GLU A 96 -16.26 -21.88 3.48
C GLU A 96 -15.24 -20.75 3.35
N ASP A 97 -14.08 -21.06 2.80
CA ASP A 97 -12.99 -20.07 2.66
C ASP A 97 -13.27 -19.06 1.52
N TRP A 98 -14.00 -19.50 0.49
CA TRP A 98 -14.55 -18.59 -0.51
C TRP A 98 -15.44 -17.51 0.11
N ALA A 99 -16.35 -17.88 1.02
CA ALA A 99 -17.21 -16.94 1.73
C ALA A 99 -16.42 -16.07 2.70
N ASN A 100 -15.50 -16.69 3.46
CA ASN A 100 -14.65 -16.04 4.45
C ASN A 100 -13.77 -14.95 3.83
N LEU A 101 -13.24 -15.17 2.63
CA LEU A 101 -12.44 -14.14 1.93
C LEU A 101 -13.27 -12.86 1.62
N SER A 102 -14.56 -12.98 1.33
CA SER A 102 -15.45 -11.81 1.18
C SER A 102 -15.57 -11.05 2.49
N TRP A 103 -15.83 -11.75 3.59
CA TRP A 103 -15.93 -11.17 4.92
C TRP A 103 -14.62 -10.49 5.37
N LYS A 104 -13.47 -11.15 5.19
CA LYS A 104 -12.14 -10.56 5.46
C LYS A 104 -11.95 -9.25 4.67
N SER A 105 -12.27 -9.28 3.37
CA SER A 105 -12.11 -8.13 2.46
C SER A 105 -12.97 -6.95 2.90
N GLU A 106 -14.26 -7.19 3.17
CA GLU A 106 -15.18 -6.16 3.63
C GLU A 106 -14.74 -5.57 4.96
N SER A 107 -14.39 -6.42 5.95
CA SER A 107 -13.91 -6.00 7.25
C SER A 107 -12.67 -5.11 7.18
N CYS A 108 -11.71 -5.44 6.31
CA CYS A 108 -10.51 -4.62 6.10
C CYS A 108 -10.83 -3.30 5.40
N LEU A 109 -11.63 -3.33 4.32
CA LEU A 109 -11.99 -2.14 3.57
C LEU A 109 -12.75 -1.11 4.41
N MET A 110 -13.61 -1.55 5.33
CA MET A 110 -14.34 -0.68 6.26
C MET A 110 -13.43 0.12 7.19
N THR A 111 -12.20 -0.33 7.48
CA THR A 111 -11.23 0.45 8.29
C THR A 111 -10.62 1.60 7.52
N GLY A 112 -10.78 1.62 6.21
CA GLY A 112 -10.12 2.58 5.31
C GLY A 112 -8.78 2.11 4.76
N GLY A 113 -8.36 0.89 5.06
CA GLY A 113 -7.18 0.26 4.45
C GLY A 113 -7.48 -0.32 3.08
N GLY A 114 -6.48 -0.37 2.21
CA GLY A 114 -6.53 -1.14 0.97
C GLY A 114 -6.31 -2.64 1.22
N ILE A 115 -6.68 -3.47 0.27
CA ILE A 115 -6.46 -4.93 0.35
C ILE A 115 -5.74 -5.43 -0.89
N GLY A 116 -5.00 -6.53 -0.73
CA GLY A 116 -4.47 -7.27 -1.87
C GLY A 116 -4.65 -8.76 -1.68
N ILE A 117 -4.97 -9.47 -2.74
CA ILE A 117 -5.36 -10.88 -2.71
C ILE A 117 -4.68 -11.63 -3.84
N ASP A 118 -4.07 -12.78 -3.52
CA ASP A 118 -3.67 -13.77 -4.50
C ASP A 118 -4.77 -14.82 -4.65
N TYR A 119 -5.26 -14.96 -5.88
CA TYR A 119 -6.36 -15.88 -6.21
C TYR A 119 -5.88 -17.21 -6.81
N SER A 120 -4.59 -17.45 -6.84
CA SER A 120 -3.98 -18.62 -7.52
C SER A 120 -4.37 -19.96 -6.93
N ILE A 121 -4.86 -20.00 -5.68
CA ILE A 121 -5.30 -21.22 -5.02
C ILE A 121 -6.61 -21.76 -5.59
N TYR A 122 -7.47 -20.90 -6.15
CA TYR A 122 -8.78 -21.33 -6.65
C TYR A 122 -8.65 -22.15 -7.93
N ARG A 123 -9.43 -23.23 -7.99
CA ARG A 123 -9.53 -24.07 -9.20
C ARG A 123 -10.06 -23.25 -10.39
N PRO A 124 -9.63 -23.59 -11.61
CA PRO A 124 -10.09 -22.89 -12.80
C PRO A 124 -11.59 -23.12 -13.11
N GLU A 125 -12.12 -22.22 -13.91
CA GLU A 125 -13.47 -22.35 -14.49
C GLU A 125 -13.66 -23.71 -15.15
N GLY A 126 -14.87 -24.29 -15.01
CA GLY A 126 -15.22 -25.58 -15.56
C GLY A 126 -14.69 -26.80 -14.80
N SER A 127 -13.93 -26.62 -13.71
CA SER A 127 -13.50 -27.73 -12.86
C SER A 127 -14.69 -28.32 -12.08
N GLY A 128 -14.75 -29.65 -11.96
CA GLY A 128 -15.83 -30.33 -11.24
C GLY A 128 -15.86 -30.01 -9.75
N LEU A 129 -17.05 -29.85 -9.19
CA LEU A 129 -17.32 -29.66 -7.76
C LEU A 129 -17.75 -30.98 -7.12
N SER A 130 -16.84 -31.66 -6.42
CA SER A 130 -17.06 -33.01 -5.89
C SER A 130 -18.12 -33.09 -4.78
N LYS A 131 -18.28 -32.05 -3.95
CA LYS A 131 -19.20 -32.06 -2.80
C LYS A 131 -20.62 -31.58 -3.16
N THR A 132 -20.76 -30.65 -4.12
CA THR A 132 -22.04 -30.02 -4.43
C THR A 132 -22.56 -30.39 -5.83
N GLY A 133 -21.73 -31.03 -6.65
CA GLY A 133 -21.99 -31.22 -8.06
C GLY A 133 -21.88 -29.91 -8.85
N GLY A 134 -21.88 -30.02 -10.19
CA GLY A 134 -21.71 -28.88 -11.07
C GLY A 134 -20.24 -28.48 -11.34
N LEU A 135 -20.04 -27.27 -11.82
CA LEU A 135 -18.76 -26.76 -12.29
C LEU A 135 -18.36 -25.48 -11.54
N SER A 136 -17.05 -25.31 -11.36
CA SER A 136 -16.46 -24.11 -10.79
C SER A 136 -16.61 -22.91 -11.74
N SER A 137 -16.85 -21.74 -11.17
CA SER A 137 -16.84 -20.46 -11.90
C SER A 137 -15.44 -19.87 -12.08
N GLY A 138 -14.41 -20.47 -11.47
CA GLY A 138 -13.04 -19.93 -11.47
C GLY A 138 -12.84 -18.71 -10.57
N PRO A 139 -11.61 -18.15 -10.53
CA PRO A 139 -11.25 -17.03 -9.65
C PRO A 139 -11.81 -15.66 -10.07
N ILE A 140 -12.03 -15.43 -11.39
CA ILE A 140 -12.38 -14.10 -11.90
C ILE A 140 -13.72 -13.58 -11.36
N PRO A 141 -14.81 -14.37 -11.29
CA PRO A 141 -16.05 -13.94 -10.65
C PRO A 141 -15.87 -13.57 -9.18
N LYS A 142 -14.95 -14.23 -8.45
CA LYS A 142 -14.63 -13.86 -7.08
C LYS A 142 -13.93 -12.50 -7.00
N MET A 143 -13.01 -12.24 -7.92
CA MET A 143 -12.37 -10.91 -8.03
C MET A 143 -13.42 -9.82 -8.30
N GLN A 144 -14.39 -10.08 -9.18
CA GLN A 144 -15.49 -9.16 -9.48
C GLN A 144 -16.39 -8.91 -8.26
N MET A 145 -16.71 -9.95 -7.49
CA MET A 145 -17.46 -9.79 -6.22
C MET A 145 -16.72 -8.88 -5.24
N ILE A 146 -15.42 -9.09 -5.03
CA ILE A 146 -14.60 -8.23 -4.16
C ILE A 146 -14.50 -6.81 -4.71
N ASN A 147 -14.39 -6.65 -6.02
CA ASN A 147 -14.41 -5.33 -6.69
C ASN A 147 -15.71 -4.57 -6.38
N GLU A 148 -16.86 -5.24 -6.39
CA GLU A 148 -18.15 -4.61 -6.04
C GLU A 148 -18.26 -4.27 -4.55
N ILE A 149 -17.70 -5.09 -3.65
CA ILE A 149 -17.56 -4.72 -2.24
C ILE A 149 -16.80 -3.39 -2.13
N GLY A 150 -15.65 -3.29 -2.80
CA GLY A 150 -14.83 -2.08 -2.82
C GLY A 150 -15.56 -0.86 -3.39
N ARG A 151 -16.42 -1.05 -4.39
CA ARG A 151 -17.25 0.02 -4.96
C ARG A 151 -18.30 0.54 -3.98
N ARG A 152 -18.85 -0.34 -3.14
CA ARG A 152 -19.95 -0.02 -2.21
C ARG A 152 -19.48 0.41 -0.82
N VAL A 153 -18.26 0.05 -0.43
CA VAL A 153 -17.69 0.46 0.87
C VAL A 153 -17.09 1.86 0.74
N MET A 154 -17.81 2.85 1.27
CA MET A 154 -17.35 4.24 1.34
C MET A 154 -16.60 4.47 2.65
N GLN A 155 -15.31 4.74 2.55
CA GLN A 155 -14.43 4.96 3.69
C GLN A 155 -14.41 6.45 4.10
N GLY A 156 -15.00 6.78 5.25
CA GLY A 156 -14.95 8.14 5.78
C GLY A 156 -15.47 9.22 4.81
N GLY A 157 -16.42 8.86 3.94
CA GLY A 157 -17.18 9.81 3.10
C GLY A 157 -16.50 10.25 1.80
N SER A 158 -15.20 10.00 1.55
CA SER A 158 -14.54 10.54 0.35
C SER A 158 -13.43 9.67 -0.26
N ARG A 159 -12.99 8.58 0.38
CA ARG A 159 -11.91 7.74 -0.14
C ARG A 159 -12.46 6.50 -0.84
N ARG A 160 -12.08 6.31 -2.11
CA ARG A 160 -12.31 5.07 -2.85
C ARG A 160 -11.48 3.94 -2.24
N SER A 161 -12.03 2.73 -2.25
CA SER A 161 -11.31 1.52 -1.90
C SER A 161 -10.14 1.29 -2.86
N ALA A 162 -9.07 0.70 -2.36
CA ALA A 162 -7.93 0.28 -3.16
C ALA A 162 -7.79 -1.24 -3.01
N ILE A 163 -7.87 -1.96 -4.12
CA ILE A 163 -7.84 -3.41 -4.18
C ILE A 163 -6.76 -3.85 -5.16
N TYR A 164 -6.07 -4.93 -4.84
CA TYR A 164 -5.15 -5.61 -5.73
C TYR A 164 -5.55 -7.07 -5.85
N ALA A 165 -5.44 -7.63 -7.05
CA ALA A 165 -5.65 -9.04 -7.34
C ALA A 165 -4.51 -9.59 -8.17
N SER A 166 -4.05 -10.79 -7.86
CA SER A 166 -3.07 -11.50 -8.66
C SER A 166 -3.48 -12.92 -9.00
N LEU A 167 -2.90 -13.44 -10.06
CA LEU A 167 -3.07 -14.80 -10.52
C LEU A 167 -1.73 -15.34 -11.04
N ASN A 168 -1.41 -16.61 -10.73
CA ASN A 168 -0.20 -17.25 -11.19
C ASN A 168 -0.20 -17.42 -12.72
N TRP A 169 0.93 -17.22 -13.37
CA TRP A 169 1.12 -17.28 -14.81
C TRP A 169 0.75 -18.65 -15.45
N LYS A 170 0.77 -19.73 -14.65
CA LYS A 170 0.38 -21.10 -15.07
C LYS A 170 -1.10 -21.41 -14.88
N HIS A 171 -1.85 -20.51 -14.22
CA HIS A 171 -3.27 -20.77 -13.95
C HIS A 171 -4.03 -20.92 -15.25
N ARG A 172 -4.95 -21.91 -15.33
CA ARG A 172 -5.68 -22.20 -16.57
C ARG A 172 -6.59 -21.06 -17.03
N ASP A 173 -7.03 -20.19 -16.11
CA ASP A 173 -7.84 -19.01 -16.44
C ASP A 173 -6.96 -17.76 -16.71
N ILE A 174 -5.64 -17.91 -16.87
CA ILE A 174 -4.75 -16.77 -17.07
C ILE A 174 -5.09 -15.94 -18.31
N GLY A 175 -5.56 -16.61 -19.38
CA GLY A 175 -5.98 -15.92 -20.61
C GLY A 175 -7.16 -14.99 -20.39
N ALA A 176 -8.19 -15.43 -19.67
CA ALA A 176 -9.35 -14.63 -19.30
C ALA A 176 -8.97 -13.52 -18.32
N PHE A 177 -8.07 -13.80 -17.37
CA PHE A 177 -7.54 -12.80 -16.44
C PHE A 177 -6.77 -11.66 -17.16
N LEU A 178 -5.89 -11.99 -18.10
CA LEU A 178 -5.17 -11.03 -18.92
C LEU A 178 -6.11 -10.09 -19.70
N ALA A 179 -7.25 -10.60 -20.17
CA ALA A 179 -8.22 -9.86 -20.95
C ALA A 179 -9.27 -9.10 -20.10
N SER A 180 -9.28 -9.29 -18.77
CA SER A 180 -10.39 -8.86 -17.89
C SER A 180 -10.62 -7.34 -17.86
N LYS A 181 -9.64 -6.53 -18.29
CA LYS A 181 -9.74 -5.06 -18.38
C LYS A 181 -9.68 -4.53 -19.83
N ASN A 182 -9.93 -5.35 -20.81
CA ASN A 182 -10.07 -4.91 -22.21
C ASN A 182 -11.40 -4.20 -22.45
N TRP A 183 -11.65 -3.11 -21.76
CA TRP A 183 -12.93 -2.40 -21.75
C TRP A 183 -13.34 -1.86 -23.13
N TYR A 184 -12.38 -1.58 -24.01
CA TYR A 184 -12.66 -1.18 -25.40
C TYR A 184 -13.08 -2.33 -26.32
N ASP A 185 -12.90 -3.58 -25.88
CA ASP A 185 -13.35 -4.77 -26.57
C ASP A 185 -14.66 -5.34 -25.97
N MET A 186 -15.28 -4.61 -25.01
CA MET A 186 -16.51 -5.02 -24.31
C MET A 186 -17.66 -4.09 -24.65
N ASP A 187 -18.71 -4.60 -25.27
CA ASP A 187 -19.90 -3.82 -25.63
C ASP A 187 -20.79 -3.53 -24.42
N VAL A 188 -21.37 -2.34 -24.39
CA VAL A 188 -22.40 -1.96 -23.42
C VAL A 188 -23.78 -2.30 -24.00
N GLY A 189 -24.19 -3.54 -23.84
CA GLY A 189 -25.47 -4.04 -24.35
C GLY A 189 -25.62 -3.79 -25.86
N LYS A 190 -26.75 -3.19 -26.25
CA LYS A 190 -27.06 -2.87 -27.67
C LYS A 190 -26.86 -1.37 -27.98
N THR A 191 -26.04 -0.67 -27.22
CA THR A 191 -25.88 0.80 -27.33
C THR A 191 -24.97 1.21 -28.50
N GLY A 192 -24.13 0.30 -29.01
CA GLY A 192 -23.09 0.59 -29.99
C GLY A 192 -21.84 1.25 -29.38
N PHE A 193 -21.79 1.42 -28.05
CA PHE A 193 -20.62 1.90 -27.34
C PHE A 193 -19.93 0.76 -26.58
N THR A 194 -18.61 0.86 -26.46
CA THR A 194 -17.84 -0.04 -25.58
C THR A 194 -17.80 0.49 -24.14
N VAL A 195 -17.51 -0.40 -23.19
CA VAL A 195 -17.32 -0.04 -21.78
C VAL A 195 -16.26 1.05 -21.61
N GLY A 196 -15.15 0.96 -22.38
CA GLY A 196 -14.08 1.97 -22.37
C GLY A 196 -14.57 3.35 -22.78
N GLN A 197 -15.32 3.44 -23.90
CA GLN A 197 -15.87 4.70 -24.39
C GLN A 197 -16.85 5.35 -23.40
N VAL A 198 -17.71 4.55 -22.76
CA VAL A 198 -18.64 5.09 -21.74
C VAL A 198 -17.87 5.55 -20.50
N LYS A 199 -16.83 4.83 -20.09
CA LYS A 199 -16.02 5.21 -18.92
C LYS A 199 -15.20 6.47 -19.13
N GLU A 200 -14.81 6.81 -20.36
CA GLU A 200 -14.19 8.11 -20.70
C GLU A 200 -15.15 9.28 -20.47
N GLN A 201 -16.45 9.08 -20.74
CA GLN A 201 -17.46 10.11 -20.56
C GLN A 201 -17.95 10.19 -19.11
N ASP A 202 -18.09 9.04 -18.44
CA ASP A 202 -18.46 8.91 -17.03
C ASP A 202 -17.46 8.05 -16.29
N PHE A 203 -16.52 8.70 -15.61
CA PHE A 203 -15.50 8.02 -14.80
C PHE A 203 -16.10 7.06 -13.74
N ASN A 204 -17.32 7.29 -13.28
CA ASN A 204 -17.98 6.46 -12.27
C ASN A 204 -18.79 5.29 -12.89
N PHE A 205 -18.88 5.20 -14.22
CA PHE A 205 -19.50 4.06 -14.88
C PHE A 205 -18.83 2.75 -14.43
N ALA A 206 -19.62 1.75 -14.03
CA ALA A 206 -19.10 0.50 -13.52
C ALA A 206 -18.49 -0.34 -14.66
N ALA A 207 -17.23 -0.71 -14.52
CA ALA A 207 -16.52 -1.58 -15.45
C ALA A 207 -15.91 -2.79 -14.70
N PRO A 208 -15.67 -3.91 -15.36
CA PRO A 208 -15.03 -5.07 -14.75
C PRO A 208 -13.69 -4.69 -14.09
N LEU A 209 -13.52 -5.03 -12.81
CA LEU A 209 -12.31 -4.82 -12.01
C LEU A 209 -11.78 -3.36 -11.97
N ASP A 210 -12.66 -2.35 -12.14
CA ASP A 210 -12.24 -0.94 -12.16
C ASP A 210 -11.85 -0.36 -10.80
N MET A 211 -12.14 -1.07 -9.70
CA MET A 211 -11.67 -0.75 -8.35
C MET A 211 -10.43 -1.59 -7.95
N THR A 212 -9.93 -2.43 -8.86
CA THR A 212 -8.93 -3.46 -8.57
C THR A 212 -7.76 -3.34 -9.53
N ASN A 213 -6.54 -3.14 -9.01
CA ASN A 213 -5.30 -3.30 -9.76
C ASN A 213 -5.02 -4.80 -9.93
N ILE A 214 -4.56 -5.22 -11.10
CA ILE A 214 -4.30 -6.64 -11.38
C ILE A 214 -2.85 -6.87 -11.81
N SER A 215 -2.26 -8.01 -11.42
CA SER A 215 -0.92 -8.43 -11.84
C SER A 215 -0.80 -9.93 -12.00
N VAL A 216 0.09 -10.37 -12.85
CA VAL A 216 0.44 -11.79 -13.00
C VAL A 216 1.61 -12.13 -12.10
N ASN A 217 1.50 -13.21 -11.30
CA ASN A 217 2.58 -13.74 -10.48
C ASN A 217 3.46 -14.66 -11.31
N TYR A 218 4.76 -14.35 -11.39
CA TYR A 218 5.81 -15.15 -12.00
C TYR A 218 6.71 -15.73 -10.92
N ASP A 219 6.90 -17.05 -10.94
CA ASP A 219 7.63 -17.83 -9.94
C ASP A 219 9.03 -18.23 -10.42
N THR A 220 9.78 -18.94 -9.57
CA THR A 220 11.11 -19.44 -9.87
C THR A 220 11.13 -20.35 -11.10
N GLU A 221 10.08 -21.16 -11.31
CA GLU A 221 9.99 -22.03 -12.49
C GLU A 221 9.98 -21.22 -13.79
N TRP A 222 9.22 -20.11 -13.84
CA TRP A 222 9.22 -19.21 -14.99
C TRP A 222 10.63 -18.65 -15.26
N LEU A 223 11.31 -18.18 -14.22
CA LEU A 223 12.66 -17.61 -14.34
C LEU A 223 13.69 -18.63 -14.82
N LEU A 224 13.70 -19.83 -14.24
CA LEU A 224 14.62 -20.92 -14.63
C LEU A 224 14.35 -21.39 -16.06
N ASN A 225 13.08 -21.43 -16.50
CA ASN A 225 12.74 -21.75 -17.88
C ASN A 225 13.25 -20.65 -18.84
N TYR A 226 13.11 -19.38 -18.48
CA TYR A 226 13.68 -18.28 -19.25
C TYR A 226 15.21 -18.38 -19.35
N TRP A 227 15.91 -18.63 -18.26
CA TRP A 227 17.37 -18.79 -18.28
C TRP A 227 17.82 -19.97 -19.15
N LYS A 228 17.09 -21.06 -19.11
CA LYS A 228 17.38 -22.26 -19.90
C LYS A 228 17.15 -22.09 -21.41
N THR A 229 16.11 -21.37 -21.78
CA THR A 229 15.62 -21.33 -23.17
C THR A 229 15.82 -20.00 -23.88
N GLY A 230 16.07 -18.92 -23.14
CA GLY A 230 16.05 -17.53 -23.63
C GLY A 230 14.65 -17.04 -24.03
N LYS A 231 13.58 -17.82 -23.76
CA LYS A 231 12.20 -17.49 -24.15
C LYS A 231 11.36 -17.14 -22.93
N VAL A 232 10.69 -16.01 -22.97
CA VAL A 232 9.82 -15.54 -21.88
C VAL A 232 8.44 -16.22 -21.81
N GLY A 233 8.05 -16.96 -22.87
CA GLY A 233 6.76 -17.66 -22.97
C GLY A 233 5.60 -16.77 -23.42
N ASP A 234 4.52 -17.40 -23.88
CA ASP A 234 3.36 -16.72 -24.49
C ASP A 234 2.55 -15.92 -23.46
N THR A 235 2.40 -16.42 -22.23
CA THR A 235 1.72 -15.71 -21.14
C THR A 235 2.40 -14.38 -20.86
N PHE A 236 3.73 -14.36 -20.73
CA PHE A 236 4.50 -13.15 -20.44
C PHE A 236 4.39 -12.14 -21.61
N MET A 237 4.53 -12.60 -22.84
CA MET A 237 4.41 -11.75 -24.02
C MET A 237 2.98 -11.18 -24.15
N THR A 238 1.95 -11.96 -23.83
CA THR A 238 0.57 -11.47 -23.80
C THR A 238 0.36 -10.46 -22.69
N ASN A 239 0.93 -10.69 -21.50
CA ASN A 239 0.92 -9.71 -20.40
C ASN A 239 1.53 -8.38 -20.84
N ILE A 240 2.71 -8.39 -21.48
CA ILE A 240 3.34 -7.17 -22.01
C ILE A 240 2.39 -6.43 -22.97
N ARG A 241 1.80 -7.15 -23.94
CA ARG A 241 0.88 -6.53 -24.92
C ARG A 241 -0.33 -5.91 -24.24
N GLN A 242 -0.91 -6.59 -23.25
CA GLN A 242 -2.03 -6.04 -22.48
C GLN A 242 -1.62 -4.83 -21.64
N ALA A 243 -0.48 -4.90 -20.95
CA ALA A 243 0.04 -3.78 -20.18
C ALA A 243 0.30 -2.54 -21.05
N LEU A 244 0.80 -2.72 -22.27
CA LEU A 244 0.98 -1.63 -23.23
C LEU A 244 -0.38 -1.08 -23.74
N LYS A 245 -1.43 -1.90 -23.81
CA LYS A 245 -2.77 -1.51 -24.29
C LYS A 245 -3.59 -0.80 -23.22
N THR A 246 -3.56 -1.30 -21.98
CA THR A 246 -4.49 -0.89 -20.90
C THR A 246 -3.80 -0.47 -19.59
N ALA A 247 -2.47 -0.42 -19.55
CA ALA A 247 -1.61 -0.25 -18.37
C ALA A 247 -1.66 -1.41 -17.35
N GLU A 248 -2.42 -2.47 -17.63
CA GLU A 248 -2.57 -3.65 -16.78
C GLU A 248 -2.78 -4.92 -17.63
N PRO A 249 -2.49 -6.13 -17.10
CA PRO A 249 -1.95 -6.45 -15.78
C PRO A 249 -0.49 -6.05 -15.60
N GLY A 250 -0.12 -5.70 -14.35
CA GLY A 250 1.26 -5.56 -13.94
C GLY A 250 1.99 -6.91 -13.81
N PHE A 251 3.23 -6.84 -13.33
CA PHE A 251 4.11 -8.00 -13.16
C PHE A 251 4.48 -8.12 -11.68
N SER A 252 4.32 -9.32 -11.11
CA SER A 252 4.74 -9.66 -9.77
C SER A 252 5.75 -10.80 -9.84
N PHE A 253 6.97 -10.55 -9.40
CA PHE A 253 8.05 -11.52 -9.44
C PHE A 253 8.35 -12.04 -8.03
N ASN A 254 8.26 -13.36 -7.85
CA ASN A 254 8.47 -14.04 -6.59
C ASN A 254 9.43 -15.21 -6.85
N PHE A 255 10.73 -15.00 -6.58
CA PHE A 255 11.78 -15.93 -6.95
C PHE A 255 12.53 -16.47 -5.74
N PHE A 256 12.96 -17.73 -5.81
CA PHE A 256 13.80 -18.42 -4.84
C PHE A 256 13.23 -18.39 -3.43
N ASP A 257 13.95 -17.85 -2.47
CA ASP A 257 13.54 -17.72 -1.06
C ASP A 257 12.31 -16.82 -0.84
N LYS A 258 11.92 -16.04 -1.87
CA LYS A 258 10.72 -15.17 -1.88
C LYS A 258 9.57 -15.73 -2.70
N GLU A 259 9.64 -16.97 -3.16
CA GLU A 259 8.61 -17.59 -4.01
C GLU A 259 7.23 -17.62 -3.35
N GLU A 260 7.18 -17.88 -2.05
CA GLU A 260 5.93 -17.92 -1.27
C GLU A 260 5.36 -16.53 -0.94
N GLU A 261 6.12 -15.44 -1.11
CA GLU A 261 5.66 -14.07 -0.83
C GLU A 261 4.80 -13.52 -1.98
N THR A 262 3.75 -14.25 -2.37
CA THR A 262 2.89 -13.88 -3.53
C THR A 262 1.88 -12.79 -3.21
N LEU A 263 1.58 -12.55 -1.92
CA LEU A 263 0.66 -11.51 -1.51
C LEU A 263 1.29 -10.13 -1.66
N ARG A 264 0.51 -9.19 -2.18
CA ARG A 264 0.88 -7.79 -2.31
C ARG A 264 -0.22 -6.90 -1.77
N ASN A 265 0.13 -5.72 -1.26
CA ASN A 265 -0.86 -4.72 -0.93
C ASN A 265 -1.39 -4.01 -2.19
N ALA A 266 -2.37 -3.13 -2.02
CA ALA A 266 -3.03 -2.44 -3.14
C ALA A 266 -2.08 -1.64 -4.05
N CYS A 267 -0.96 -1.15 -3.52
CA CYS A 267 0.06 -0.38 -4.25
C CYS A 267 1.31 -1.19 -4.61
N THR A 268 1.35 -2.47 -4.25
CA THR A 268 2.36 -3.49 -4.57
C THR A 268 3.75 -3.35 -3.94
N GLU A 269 3.96 -2.37 -3.05
CA GLU A 269 5.25 -2.15 -2.39
C GLU A 269 5.55 -3.10 -1.22
N VAL A 270 4.56 -3.86 -0.75
CA VAL A 270 4.70 -4.83 0.36
C VAL A 270 4.41 -6.23 -0.13
N THR A 271 5.24 -7.18 0.28
CA THR A 271 5.07 -8.62 0.00
C THR A 271 4.91 -9.42 1.29
N SER A 272 4.15 -10.50 1.25
CA SER A 272 4.03 -11.48 2.34
C SER A 272 3.64 -12.86 1.82
N ALA A 273 3.94 -13.88 2.61
CA ALA A 273 3.43 -15.23 2.45
C ALA A 273 2.21 -15.51 3.36
N ASP A 274 2.01 -14.69 4.39
CA ASP A 274 1.02 -14.92 5.44
C ASP A 274 -0.32 -14.24 5.15
N ASP A 275 -1.41 -15.01 5.29
CA ASP A 275 -2.76 -14.44 5.26
C ASP A 275 -2.97 -13.44 6.39
N SER A 276 -3.74 -12.40 6.09
CA SER A 276 -4.11 -11.36 7.04
C SER A 276 -2.91 -10.55 7.57
N ASP A 277 -1.81 -10.49 6.79
CA ASP A 277 -0.68 -9.61 7.12
C ASP A 277 -1.04 -8.13 6.90
N VAL A 278 -0.32 -7.29 7.59
CA VAL A 278 -0.62 -5.86 7.63
C VAL A 278 0.67 -5.05 7.72
N CYS A 279 0.68 -3.88 7.07
CA CYS A 279 1.83 -2.99 7.09
C CYS A 279 1.48 -1.61 7.64
N ASN A 280 2.37 -1.08 8.48
CA ASN A 280 2.37 0.31 8.92
C ASN A 280 3.30 1.12 8.02
N LEU A 281 2.78 2.17 7.41
CA LEU A 281 3.53 3.01 6.47
C LEU A 281 3.83 4.38 7.04
N GLY A 282 5.00 4.88 6.71
CA GLY A 282 5.43 6.26 6.94
C GLY A 282 6.59 6.58 6.00
N SER A 283 6.81 7.86 5.70
CA SER A 283 7.85 8.25 4.75
C SER A 283 8.70 9.39 5.27
N VAL A 284 10.01 9.25 5.17
CA VAL A 284 11.00 10.29 5.43
C VAL A 284 11.09 11.19 4.18
N ASN A 285 10.98 12.49 4.37
CA ASN A 285 11.04 13.48 3.29
C ASN A 285 12.46 14.01 3.12
N MET A 286 13.23 13.39 2.24
CA MET A 286 14.61 13.80 1.95
C MET A 286 14.72 15.27 1.52
N GLY A 287 13.71 15.79 0.80
CA GLY A 287 13.67 17.18 0.37
C GLY A 287 13.62 18.23 1.49
N ARG A 288 13.41 17.82 2.74
CA ARG A 288 13.37 18.69 3.93
C ARG A 288 14.55 18.49 4.89
N ILE A 289 15.50 17.63 4.55
CA ILE A 289 16.62 17.25 5.40
C ILE A 289 17.91 17.75 4.74
N SER A 290 18.77 18.37 5.55
CA SER A 290 19.96 19.08 5.06
C SER A 290 21.26 18.31 5.28
N SER A 291 21.36 17.49 6.33
CA SER A 291 22.58 16.74 6.66
C SER A 291 22.31 15.25 6.85
N LEU A 292 23.37 14.44 6.78
CA LEU A 292 23.31 13.00 6.98
C LEU A 292 23.01 12.64 8.43
N GLU A 293 23.49 13.45 9.37
CA GLU A 293 23.24 13.31 10.82
C GLU A 293 21.76 13.50 11.11
N GLU A 294 21.17 14.59 10.61
CA GLU A 294 19.72 14.86 10.71
C GLU A 294 18.92 13.73 10.06
N PHE A 295 19.36 13.24 8.91
CA PHE A 295 18.71 12.12 8.23
C PHE A 295 18.70 10.84 9.08
N SER A 296 19.84 10.53 9.71
CA SER A 296 19.98 9.40 10.63
C SER A 296 19.00 9.49 11.80
N GLU A 297 18.89 10.66 12.43
CA GLU A 297 17.97 10.91 13.55
C GLU A 297 16.51 10.77 13.12
N VAL A 298 16.14 11.33 11.95
CA VAL A 298 14.78 11.20 11.41
C VAL A 298 14.44 9.75 11.12
N VAL A 299 15.35 8.96 10.53
CA VAL A 299 15.15 7.53 10.26
C VAL A 299 14.98 6.75 11.56
N GLU A 300 15.78 7.04 12.58
CA GLU A 300 15.67 6.41 13.90
C GLU A 300 14.30 6.64 14.51
N LEU A 301 13.89 7.90 14.70
CA LEU A 301 12.63 8.25 15.34
C LEU A 301 11.40 7.82 14.50
N ALA A 302 11.49 7.88 13.18
CA ALA A 302 10.46 7.37 12.29
C ALA A 302 10.29 5.84 12.43
N THR A 303 11.38 5.09 12.62
CA THR A 303 11.33 3.64 12.87
C THR A 303 10.66 3.36 14.22
N LYS A 304 11.04 4.09 15.29
CA LYS A 304 10.39 3.99 16.60
C LYS A 304 8.90 4.29 16.52
N PHE A 305 8.51 5.36 15.82
CA PHE A 305 7.10 5.70 15.60
C PHE A 305 6.31 4.53 14.96
N LEU A 306 6.85 3.92 13.91
CA LEU A 306 6.16 2.81 13.24
C LEU A 306 6.03 1.58 14.14
N ILE A 307 7.03 1.27 14.98
CA ILE A 307 6.93 0.19 15.97
C ILE A 307 5.82 0.49 16.97
N CYS A 308 5.81 1.69 17.56
CA CYS A 308 4.74 2.13 18.46
C CYS A 308 3.37 2.01 17.77
N GLY A 309 3.28 2.40 16.50
CA GLY A 309 2.09 2.27 15.69
C GLY A 309 1.60 0.84 15.55
N THR A 310 2.51 -0.16 15.45
CA THR A 310 2.10 -1.58 15.45
C THR A 310 1.46 -1.99 16.76
N MET A 311 1.88 -1.41 17.88
CA MET A 311 1.35 -1.74 19.21
C MET A 311 0.00 -1.05 19.49
N LYS A 312 -0.20 0.17 18.96
CA LYS A 312 -1.39 1.00 19.19
C LYS A 312 -2.51 0.79 18.18
N ALA A 313 -2.23 0.23 17.01
CA ALA A 313 -3.22 0.05 15.96
C ALA A 313 -4.33 -0.94 16.38
N LYS A 314 -5.59 -0.52 16.20
CA LYS A 314 -6.74 -1.42 16.16
C LYS A 314 -6.80 -2.12 14.80
N LEU A 315 -7.22 -3.37 14.80
CA LEU A 315 -7.26 -4.23 13.62
C LEU A 315 -8.68 -4.83 13.46
N PRO A 316 -9.09 -5.20 12.23
CA PRO A 316 -10.48 -5.53 11.97
C PRO A 316 -10.94 -6.87 12.58
N TYR A 317 -10.06 -7.86 12.72
CA TYR A 317 -10.40 -9.18 13.28
C TYR A 317 -9.17 -9.92 13.84
N ALA A 318 -9.39 -10.99 14.59
CA ALA A 318 -8.38 -11.71 15.39
C ALA A 318 -7.15 -12.15 14.57
N LYS A 319 -7.35 -12.74 13.40
CA LYS A 319 -6.24 -13.25 12.57
C LYS A 319 -5.25 -12.13 12.17
N VAL A 320 -5.72 -10.90 11.94
CA VAL A 320 -4.82 -9.77 11.65
C VAL A 320 -3.96 -9.42 12.87
N TYR A 321 -4.52 -9.51 14.09
CA TYR A 321 -3.72 -9.33 15.31
C TYR A 321 -2.65 -10.42 15.44
N GLU A 322 -3.00 -11.68 15.24
CA GLU A 322 -2.06 -12.80 15.31
C GLU A 322 -0.91 -12.64 14.31
N THR A 323 -1.23 -12.34 13.05
CA THR A 323 -0.22 -12.17 12.00
C THR A 323 0.62 -10.93 12.24
N ARG A 324 0.02 -9.81 12.72
CA ARG A 324 0.76 -8.62 13.12
C ARG A 324 1.73 -8.92 14.26
N GLU A 325 1.32 -9.67 15.30
CA GLU A 325 2.19 -10.06 16.41
C GLU A 325 3.35 -10.96 15.94
N LYS A 326 3.10 -11.83 14.95
CA LYS A 326 4.14 -12.67 14.34
C LYS A 326 5.12 -11.85 13.52
N ASN A 327 4.63 -11.04 12.58
CA ASN A 327 5.41 -10.41 11.52
C ASN A 327 5.85 -9.00 11.85
N ARG A 328 5.06 -8.26 12.59
CA ARG A 328 5.29 -6.84 13.01
C ARG A 328 5.88 -5.97 11.91
N ARG A 329 5.42 -6.17 10.69
CA ARG A 329 5.96 -5.57 9.46
C ARG A 329 5.86 -4.06 9.49
N LEU A 330 6.99 -3.40 9.19
CA LEU A 330 7.08 -1.96 9.02
C LEU A 330 7.30 -1.62 7.54
N GLY A 331 6.82 -0.48 7.14
CA GLY A 331 7.01 0.09 5.81
C GLY A 331 7.52 1.53 5.91
N LEU A 332 8.69 1.72 6.49
CA LEU A 332 9.35 3.03 6.42
C LEU A 332 9.79 3.28 4.98
N GLY A 333 9.30 4.35 4.38
CA GLY A 333 9.61 4.75 3.02
C GLY A 333 10.40 6.05 2.93
N LEU A 334 10.71 6.43 1.70
CA LEU A 334 11.33 7.70 1.35
C LEU A 334 10.41 8.47 0.41
N MET A 335 10.41 9.79 0.49
CA MET A 335 9.83 10.71 -0.51
C MET A 335 10.71 11.95 -0.62
N GLY A 336 10.49 12.75 -1.65
CA GLY A 336 11.28 13.95 -1.88
C GLY A 336 12.71 13.68 -2.35
N MET A 337 13.03 12.46 -2.81
CA MET A 337 14.39 12.12 -3.25
C MET A 337 14.81 12.94 -4.47
N HIS A 338 13.94 13.10 -5.47
CA HIS A 338 14.27 13.92 -6.65
C HIS A 338 14.43 15.40 -6.29
N GLU A 339 13.59 15.94 -5.40
CA GLU A 339 13.77 17.30 -4.87
C GLU A 339 15.12 17.45 -4.16
N TRP A 340 15.52 16.46 -3.36
CA TRP A 340 16.81 16.44 -2.67
C TRP A 340 17.98 16.46 -3.66
N LEU A 341 17.93 15.66 -4.74
CA LEU A 341 18.92 15.65 -5.82
C LEU A 341 19.01 17.00 -6.52
N ILE A 342 17.86 17.60 -6.86
CA ILE A 342 17.79 18.94 -7.51
C ILE A 342 18.45 20.02 -6.62
N LYS A 343 18.14 20.02 -5.32
CA LYS A 343 18.75 20.97 -4.36
C LYS A 343 20.27 20.85 -4.27
N LYS A 344 20.80 19.66 -4.54
CA LYS A 344 22.25 19.39 -4.57
C LYS A 344 22.87 19.58 -5.97
N GLY A 345 22.09 19.99 -6.96
CA GLY A 345 22.56 20.13 -8.34
C GLY A 345 22.95 18.79 -8.99
N GLN A 346 22.39 17.68 -8.49
CA GLN A 346 22.67 16.32 -8.97
C GLN A 346 21.59 15.85 -9.95
N LYS A 347 21.99 15.02 -10.90
CA LYS A 347 21.07 14.32 -11.79
C LYS A 347 20.33 13.22 -11.04
N TYR A 348 19.21 12.75 -11.61
CA TYR A 348 18.50 11.57 -11.11
C TYR A 348 19.26 10.29 -11.49
N GLU A 349 20.31 10.01 -10.75
CA GLU A 349 21.18 8.85 -10.90
C GLU A 349 21.81 8.46 -9.56
N VAL A 350 22.32 7.24 -9.44
CA VAL A 350 22.97 6.78 -8.23
C VAL A 350 24.35 7.45 -8.10
N SER A 351 24.48 8.37 -7.14
CA SER A 351 25.75 8.98 -6.77
C SER A 351 26.33 8.33 -5.50
N THR A 352 27.61 8.55 -5.21
CA THR A 352 28.25 8.11 -3.97
C THR A 352 27.53 8.67 -2.74
N GLU A 353 27.10 9.93 -2.81
CA GLU A 353 26.36 10.57 -1.71
C GLU A 353 24.99 9.93 -1.52
N LEU A 354 24.21 9.70 -2.59
CA LEU A 354 22.92 9.01 -2.49
C LEU A 354 23.10 7.59 -1.93
N HIS A 355 24.11 6.86 -2.39
CA HIS A 355 24.43 5.53 -1.86
C HIS A 355 24.73 5.57 -0.35
N GLN A 356 25.47 6.57 0.13
CA GLN A 356 25.75 6.76 1.55
C GLN A 356 24.46 6.99 2.34
N TRP A 357 23.58 7.89 1.88
CA TRP A 357 22.28 8.15 2.53
C TRP A 357 21.41 6.90 2.58
N LEU A 358 21.32 6.15 1.47
CA LEU A 358 20.56 4.90 1.44
C LEU A 358 21.15 3.81 2.36
N SER A 359 22.49 3.81 2.52
CA SER A 359 23.16 2.90 3.46
C SER A 359 22.84 3.25 4.92
N VAL A 360 22.81 4.54 5.27
CA VAL A 360 22.36 5.02 6.59
C VAL A 360 20.90 4.66 6.82
N TYR A 361 20.01 4.93 5.85
CA TYR A 361 18.60 4.55 5.92
C TYR A 361 18.41 3.06 6.23
N LYS A 362 19.15 2.20 5.50
CA LYS A 362 19.11 0.75 5.74
C LYS A 362 19.67 0.40 7.12
N GLY A 363 20.86 0.84 7.44
CA GLY A 363 21.57 0.46 8.66
C GLY A 363 20.85 0.91 9.93
N VAL A 364 20.40 2.15 9.97
CA VAL A 364 19.70 2.72 11.13
C VAL A 364 18.34 2.04 11.32
N SER A 365 17.52 1.92 10.28
CA SER A 365 16.21 1.27 10.41
C SER A 365 16.33 -0.20 10.83
N ASP A 366 17.32 -0.95 10.33
CA ASP A 366 17.56 -2.34 10.72
C ASP A 366 18.07 -2.48 12.17
N LYS A 367 18.89 -1.55 12.62
CA LYS A 367 19.41 -1.52 14.00
C LYS A 367 18.29 -1.18 14.98
N VAL A 368 17.66 -0.03 14.78
CA VAL A 368 16.64 0.52 15.69
C VAL A 368 15.43 -0.42 15.81
N SER A 369 14.99 -1.02 14.71
CA SER A 369 13.85 -1.93 14.73
C SER A 369 14.10 -3.16 15.61
N ARG A 370 15.33 -3.67 15.64
CA ARG A 370 15.72 -4.79 16.53
C ARG A 370 15.83 -4.36 17.99
N GLU A 371 16.53 -3.27 18.25
CA GLU A 371 16.76 -2.76 19.61
C GLU A 371 15.44 -2.43 20.32
N VAL A 372 14.54 -1.72 19.65
CA VAL A 372 13.23 -1.34 20.21
C VAL A 372 12.31 -2.55 20.36
N ALA A 373 12.34 -3.51 19.43
CA ALA A 373 11.58 -4.74 19.58
C ALA A 373 12.04 -5.56 20.78
N ASP A 374 13.36 -5.65 21.01
CA ASP A 374 13.93 -6.33 22.16
C ASP A 374 13.60 -5.58 23.48
N GLU A 375 13.70 -4.24 23.50
CA GLU A 375 13.34 -3.39 24.64
C GLU A 375 11.87 -3.58 25.04
N PHE A 376 10.96 -3.59 24.07
CA PHE A 376 9.52 -3.78 24.32
C PHE A 376 9.12 -5.24 24.49
N SER A 377 10.06 -6.18 24.40
CA SER A 377 9.81 -7.62 24.46
C SER A 377 8.74 -8.09 23.47
N ILE A 378 8.81 -7.59 22.22
CA ILE A 378 7.91 -7.93 21.11
C ILE A 378 8.66 -8.63 19.98
N SER A 379 7.95 -9.23 19.04
CA SER A 379 8.56 -9.85 17.86
C SER A 379 9.34 -8.81 17.02
N ARG A 380 10.50 -9.19 16.55
CA ARG A 380 11.28 -8.34 15.63
C ARG A 380 10.57 -8.24 14.28
N PRO A 381 10.49 -7.05 13.67
CA PRO A 381 9.90 -6.89 12.35
C PRO A 381 10.54 -7.78 11.29
N VAL A 382 9.74 -8.49 10.50
CA VAL A 382 10.22 -9.30 9.36
C VAL A 382 10.67 -8.43 8.18
N ALA A 383 10.19 -7.20 8.11
CA ALA A 383 10.60 -6.18 7.15
C ALA A 383 10.47 -4.79 7.78
N ASN A 384 11.40 -3.89 7.44
CA ASN A 384 11.47 -2.55 8.03
C ASN A 384 11.10 -1.44 7.03
N ARG A 385 11.23 -1.68 5.74
CA ARG A 385 11.16 -0.66 4.69
C ARG A 385 10.22 -1.03 3.57
N ALA A 386 9.51 -0.02 3.05
CA ALA A 386 8.73 -0.11 1.81
C ALA A 386 8.62 1.29 1.19
N ILE A 387 8.86 1.40 -0.11
CA ILE A 387 8.71 2.67 -0.82
C ILE A 387 7.27 2.79 -1.31
N ALA A 388 6.46 3.47 -0.53
CA ALA A 388 5.06 3.74 -0.88
C ALA A 388 4.95 4.85 -1.93
N PRO A 389 3.86 4.89 -2.72
CA PRO A 389 3.65 5.94 -3.75
C PRO A 389 3.55 7.37 -3.19
N THR A 390 3.19 7.55 -1.93
CA THR A 390 3.08 8.82 -1.20
C THR A 390 2.26 9.93 -1.87
N GLY A 391 1.33 9.60 -2.78
CA GLY A 391 0.60 10.59 -3.57
C GLY A 391 -0.03 11.73 -2.74
N SER A 392 -0.88 11.41 -1.76
CA SER A 392 -1.53 12.43 -0.93
C SER A 392 -0.58 13.13 0.05
N ILE A 393 0.34 12.38 0.68
CA ILE A 393 1.27 12.97 1.66
C ILE A 393 2.43 13.73 0.98
N GLY A 394 2.81 13.34 -0.24
CA GLY A 394 3.76 14.09 -1.06
C GLY A 394 3.20 15.45 -1.49
N ILE A 395 1.92 15.50 -1.93
CA ILE A 395 1.22 16.77 -2.23
C ILE A 395 1.10 17.63 -0.96
N LEU A 396 0.72 17.02 0.17
CA LEU A 396 0.66 17.70 1.46
C LEU A 396 2.01 18.34 1.83
N ALA A 397 3.11 17.62 1.65
CA ALA A 397 4.46 18.11 1.92
C ALA A 397 4.99 19.09 0.85
N GLY A 398 4.37 19.15 -0.31
CA GLY A 398 4.84 19.92 -1.46
C GLY A 398 6.19 19.42 -1.97
N THR A 399 6.36 18.09 -2.11
CA THR A 399 7.60 17.43 -2.51
C THR A 399 7.34 16.35 -3.56
N SER A 400 8.40 15.81 -4.18
CA SER A 400 8.28 14.68 -5.09
C SER A 400 7.81 13.41 -4.38
N THR A 401 6.97 12.63 -5.06
CA THR A 401 6.36 11.42 -4.50
C THR A 401 7.31 10.23 -4.55
N GLY A 402 7.39 9.49 -3.45
CA GLY A 402 8.27 8.32 -3.36
C GLY A 402 9.71 8.63 -3.78
N VAL A 403 10.26 7.71 -4.55
CA VAL A 403 11.57 7.85 -5.21
C VAL A 403 11.42 8.14 -6.72
N GLU A 404 10.25 8.61 -7.15
CA GLU A 404 9.96 8.90 -8.54
C GLU A 404 10.63 10.21 -9.00
N PRO A 405 11.08 10.29 -10.25
CA PRO A 405 11.47 11.55 -10.86
C PRO A 405 10.25 12.45 -11.12
N ILE A 406 10.44 13.76 -11.03
CA ILE A 406 9.41 14.76 -11.38
C ILE A 406 9.48 15.04 -12.89
#